data_195ba9aae276123914e26cc393d720ab
#
_entry.id   195ba9aae276123914e26cc393d720ab
#
_cell.length_a   1.000
_cell.length_b   1.000
_cell.length_c   1.000
_cell.angle_alpha   90.00
_cell.angle_beta   90.00
_cell.angle_gamma   90.00
#
_symmetry.space_group_name_H-M   'P 1'
#
loop_
_entity.id
_entity.type
_entity.pdbx_description
1 polymer ?
#
loop_
_entity_poly.entity_id
_entity_poly.type
_entity_poly.pdbx_seq_one_letter_code
_entity_poly.pdbx_strand_id
1 'polypeptide(L)'
;MTLAAGAWAKDTFGGMDLGDSRRTSRLVRMAALAADRPSGTVTAVYDDDADQQGAYDFLESEHVDAEVLEAGHGAAVAACCAGSRELLVVVDGSSLTFVDRAKKRELGSVGTYCAGARGLKVVTAYAVECTGVPVGPLCQSFWRRPARKPPNRGSAAKRPVKRKETQRWLDTIECCVERLGKDAPNTRATFLIDREGDSAAMLCTLARTDHDFVVRGHWDREVEDDGGRRRKLRHVLTYSKSLGSYELAVEARPKREARQAHIELTSVEVTISLRDPVTQKAFDLRLWAVRAMEVGTCPAGEDRIEWVLLTNKPSRTLAQAKERVREYAFRWRIEEFHRAWKSGGCNVELSQLESESALRKWAIVLAAVATRIERLKRKARMAPDAPATEELSKVEVRALLLLRRATNRRRGHTFSERTLTLRQALLMVAELGGYTGTSSGGPPGSITLARGLFRLRDAADTLRAMGSQKMR
;
A
#
# COMPACT_ATOMS: atom_id res chain seq x y z
N MET A 1 -10.86 4.37 -17.38
CA MET A 1 -9.58 5.07 -17.53
C MET A 1 -8.64 4.17 -18.30
N THR A 2 -8.28 4.53 -19.50
CA THR A 2 -7.36 3.77 -20.36
C THR A 2 -5.94 4.01 -19.87
N LEU A 3 -5.30 3.02 -19.29
CA LEU A 3 -4.04 3.20 -18.56
C LEU A 3 -2.79 2.91 -19.42
N ALA A 4 -2.68 3.49 -20.62
CA ALA A 4 -1.36 3.72 -21.19
C ALA A 4 -0.52 4.49 -20.17
N ALA A 5 0.74 4.10 -19.96
CA ALA A 5 1.59 4.72 -18.94
C ALA A 5 1.59 6.25 -19.01
N GLY A 6 1.58 6.83 -20.22
CA GLY A 6 1.47 8.27 -20.43
C GLY A 6 0.16 8.87 -19.95
N ALA A 7 -0.99 8.23 -20.23
CA ALA A 7 -2.29 8.71 -19.77
C ALA A 7 -2.41 8.58 -18.25
N TRP A 8 -1.98 7.44 -17.69
CA TRP A 8 -1.92 7.24 -16.26
C TRP A 8 -1.03 8.28 -15.55
N ALA A 9 0.16 8.55 -16.08
CA ALA A 9 1.07 9.54 -15.53
C ALA A 9 0.47 10.97 -15.59
N LYS A 10 -0.24 11.30 -16.69
CA LYS A 10 -0.94 12.55 -16.83
C LYS A 10 -2.09 12.69 -15.83
N ASP A 11 -2.89 11.63 -15.64
CA ASP A 11 -3.98 11.63 -14.67
C ASP A 11 -3.47 11.71 -13.23
N THR A 12 -2.30 11.09 -12.94
CA THR A 12 -1.72 11.08 -11.59
C THR A 12 -0.96 12.34 -11.25
N PHE A 13 -0.21 12.92 -12.20
CA PHE A 13 0.75 14.00 -11.95
C PHE A 13 0.49 15.27 -12.75
N GLY A 14 -0.33 15.22 -13.81
CA GLY A 14 -0.51 16.32 -14.74
C GLY A 14 -1.24 17.53 -14.17
N GLY A 15 -2.00 17.36 -13.09
CA GLY A 15 -2.69 18.44 -12.39
C GLY A 15 -1.84 19.17 -11.34
N MET A 16 -0.57 18.78 -11.14
CA MET A 16 0.29 19.39 -10.13
C MET A 16 0.82 20.76 -10.59
N ASP A 17 0.75 21.73 -9.69
CA ASP A 17 1.44 23.01 -9.85
C ASP A 17 2.85 22.92 -9.22
N LEU A 18 3.87 22.87 -10.07
CA LEU A 18 5.28 22.89 -9.68
C LEU A 18 5.94 24.24 -9.97
N GLY A 19 5.13 25.31 -10.11
CA GLY A 19 5.59 26.66 -10.41
C GLY A 19 6.06 26.89 -11.84
N ASP A 20 6.19 25.84 -12.67
CA ASP A 20 6.52 25.90 -14.10
C ASP A 20 5.92 24.66 -14.79
N SER A 21 5.13 24.88 -15.83
CA SER A 21 4.46 23.80 -16.60
C SER A 21 5.44 22.81 -17.22
N ARG A 22 6.67 23.23 -17.50
CA ARG A 22 7.76 22.35 -18.00
C ARG A 22 8.15 21.34 -16.95
N ARG A 23 8.16 21.68 -15.65
CA ARG A 23 8.43 20.77 -14.54
C ARG A 23 7.33 19.71 -14.42
N THR A 24 6.06 20.13 -14.51
CA THR A 24 4.93 19.20 -14.51
C THR A 24 4.98 18.26 -15.71
N SER A 25 5.27 18.79 -16.92
CA SER A 25 5.44 17.98 -18.13
C SER A 25 6.60 16.99 -18.00
N ARG A 26 7.73 17.41 -17.40
CA ARG A 26 8.88 16.54 -17.10
C ARG A 26 8.50 15.44 -16.12
N LEU A 27 7.80 15.77 -15.04
CA LEU A 27 7.31 14.78 -14.06
C LEU A 27 6.41 13.73 -14.72
N VAL A 28 5.44 14.15 -15.52
CA VAL A 28 4.55 13.23 -16.26
C VAL A 28 5.36 12.30 -17.16
N ARG A 29 6.34 12.83 -17.91
CA ARG A 29 7.21 12.02 -18.77
C ARG A 29 8.03 11.02 -17.93
N MET A 30 8.65 11.48 -16.84
CA MET A 30 9.41 10.64 -15.92
C MET A 30 8.56 9.50 -15.35
N ALA A 31 7.37 9.80 -14.86
CA ALA A 31 6.46 8.82 -14.29
C ALA A 31 5.97 7.80 -15.34
N ALA A 32 5.71 8.25 -16.57
CA ALA A 32 5.32 7.37 -17.66
C ALA A 32 6.44 6.37 -18.00
N LEU A 33 7.68 6.85 -18.14
CA LEU A 33 8.84 6.00 -18.41
C LEU A 33 9.12 5.04 -17.25
N ALA A 34 9.02 5.51 -16.00
CA ALA A 34 9.17 4.66 -14.82
C ALA A 34 8.05 3.60 -14.69
N ALA A 35 6.84 3.89 -15.13
CA ALA A 35 5.74 2.92 -15.16
C ALA A 35 5.95 1.83 -16.22
N ASP A 36 6.57 2.19 -17.29
CA ASP A 36 6.93 1.27 -18.37
C ASP A 36 8.18 0.44 -18.04
N ARG A 37 9.16 1.03 -17.36
CA ARG A 37 10.43 0.39 -16.97
C ARG A 37 10.71 0.61 -15.49
N PRO A 38 9.99 -0.08 -14.59
CA PRO A 38 10.17 0.13 -13.15
C PRO A 38 11.59 -0.23 -12.70
N SER A 39 12.30 0.74 -12.12
CA SER A 39 13.61 0.54 -11.51
C SER A 39 13.91 1.59 -10.46
N GLY A 40 14.68 1.23 -9.43
CA GLY A 40 15.17 2.16 -8.42
C GLY A 40 16.28 3.08 -8.93
N THR A 41 17.07 2.64 -9.92
CA THR A 41 18.12 3.45 -10.53
C THR A 41 17.57 4.25 -11.71
N VAL A 42 17.87 5.54 -11.73
CA VAL A 42 17.46 6.47 -12.79
C VAL A 42 17.99 5.97 -14.16
N THR A 43 19.25 5.60 -14.24
CA THR A 43 19.89 5.09 -15.46
C THR A 43 19.24 3.85 -16.06
N ALA A 44 18.60 3.01 -15.23
CA ALA A 44 17.90 1.81 -15.73
C ALA A 44 16.49 2.11 -16.25
N VAL A 45 15.94 3.30 -15.96
CA VAL A 45 14.61 3.73 -16.44
C VAL A 45 14.70 4.39 -17.80
N TYR A 46 15.76 5.16 -18.04
CA TYR A 46 15.91 5.99 -19.24
C TYR A 46 17.02 5.47 -20.14
N ASP A 47 16.72 5.24 -21.41
CA ASP A 47 17.69 4.82 -22.44
C ASP A 47 18.31 6.03 -23.17
N ASP A 48 17.59 7.15 -23.18
CA ASP A 48 18.01 8.38 -23.84
C ASP A 48 18.74 9.29 -22.82
N ASP A 49 19.93 9.77 -23.19
CA ASP A 49 20.78 10.58 -22.33
C ASP A 49 20.11 11.91 -21.92
N ALA A 50 19.32 12.52 -22.82
CA ALA A 50 18.62 13.77 -22.52
C ALA A 50 17.47 13.54 -21.52
N ASP A 51 16.77 12.41 -21.60
CA ASP A 51 15.76 12.02 -20.62
C ASP A 51 16.39 11.69 -19.27
N GLN A 52 17.53 11.00 -19.28
CA GLN A 52 18.29 10.67 -18.08
C GLN A 52 18.79 11.95 -17.39
N GLN A 53 19.45 12.85 -18.12
CA GLN A 53 19.91 14.12 -17.58
C GLN A 53 18.75 14.96 -17.04
N GLY A 54 17.67 15.09 -17.82
CA GLY A 54 16.49 15.83 -17.38
C GLY A 54 15.78 15.21 -16.17
N ALA A 55 15.93 13.91 -15.93
CA ALA A 55 15.44 13.28 -14.69
C ALA A 55 16.31 13.65 -13.50
N TYR A 56 17.65 13.64 -13.63
CA TYR A 56 18.56 14.10 -12.58
C TYR A 56 18.35 15.56 -12.26
N ASP A 57 18.26 16.44 -13.29
CA ASP A 57 18.03 17.88 -13.12
C ASP A 57 16.72 18.13 -12.36
N PHE A 58 15.65 17.36 -12.66
CA PHE A 58 14.37 17.46 -11.95
C PHE A 58 14.49 17.00 -10.49
N LEU A 59 15.13 15.86 -10.26
CA LEU A 59 15.22 15.26 -8.93
C LEU A 59 16.10 16.07 -7.98
N GLU A 60 17.21 16.62 -8.48
CA GLU A 60 18.14 17.44 -7.67
C GLU A 60 17.73 18.93 -7.61
N SER A 61 16.73 19.36 -8.40
CA SER A 61 16.28 20.75 -8.40
C SER A 61 15.74 21.19 -7.04
N GLU A 62 16.24 22.29 -6.52
CA GLU A 62 15.71 22.96 -5.32
C GLU A 62 14.34 23.62 -5.56
N HIS A 63 13.99 23.86 -6.83
CA HIS A 63 12.69 24.42 -7.20
C HIS A 63 11.55 23.38 -7.23
N VAL A 64 11.86 22.11 -7.04
CA VAL A 64 10.86 21.02 -6.93
C VAL A 64 10.88 20.54 -5.50
N ASP A 65 9.83 20.86 -4.76
CA ASP A 65 9.68 20.43 -3.38
C ASP A 65 9.08 19.02 -3.31
N ALA A 66 9.67 18.15 -2.50
CA ALA A 66 9.19 16.79 -2.29
C ALA A 66 7.84 16.75 -1.55
N GLU A 67 7.58 17.72 -0.67
CA GLU A 67 6.31 17.88 0.03
C GLU A 67 5.19 18.27 -0.93
N VAL A 68 5.45 19.18 -1.88
CA VAL A 68 4.50 19.56 -2.92
C VAL A 68 4.20 18.38 -3.84
N LEU A 69 5.22 17.59 -4.20
CA LEU A 69 5.05 16.39 -5.01
C LEU A 69 4.20 15.33 -4.29
N GLU A 70 4.46 15.10 -3.00
CA GLU A 70 3.71 14.19 -2.15
C GLU A 70 2.25 14.65 -2.00
N ALA A 71 2.05 15.94 -1.72
CA ALA A 71 0.71 16.51 -1.56
C ALA A 71 -0.11 16.39 -2.86
N GLY A 72 0.49 16.70 -4.01
CA GLY A 72 -0.18 16.58 -5.30
C GLY A 72 -0.53 15.12 -5.65
N HIS A 73 0.38 14.17 -5.36
CA HIS A 73 0.09 12.75 -5.56
C HIS A 73 -1.05 12.28 -4.66
N GLY A 74 -1.03 12.64 -3.36
CA GLY A 74 -2.09 12.28 -2.42
C GLY A 74 -3.45 12.88 -2.80
N ALA A 75 -3.49 14.13 -3.30
CA ALA A 75 -4.71 14.77 -3.80
C ALA A 75 -5.28 14.03 -5.03
N ALA A 76 -4.42 13.63 -5.97
CA ALA A 76 -4.84 12.84 -7.12
C ALA A 76 -5.43 11.48 -6.70
N VAL A 77 -4.83 10.83 -5.71
CA VAL A 77 -5.36 9.57 -5.13
C VAL A 77 -6.71 9.82 -4.43
N ALA A 78 -6.85 10.89 -3.65
CA ALA A 78 -8.11 11.26 -3.00
C ALA A 78 -9.22 11.53 -4.02
N ALA A 79 -8.92 12.26 -5.09
CA ALA A 79 -9.87 12.50 -6.18
C ALA A 79 -10.35 11.19 -6.85
N CYS A 80 -9.47 10.18 -6.98
CA CYS A 80 -9.87 8.85 -7.46
C CYS A 80 -10.84 8.13 -6.49
N CYS A 81 -10.86 8.51 -5.21
CA CYS A 81 -11.76 7.95 -4.20
C CYS A 81 -13.15 8.61 -4.18
N ALA A 82 -13.31 9.80 -4.78
CA ALA A 82 -14.52 10.63 -4.68
C ALA A 82 -15.83 9.93 -5.15
N GLY A 83 -15.72 8.90 -6.01
CA GLY A 83 -16.86 8.10 -6.45
C GLY A 83 -17.29 6.98 -5.49
N SER A 84 -16.54 6.75 -4.43
CA SER A 84 -16.75 5.66 -3.47
C SER A 84 -17.38 6.19 -2.18
N ARG A 85 -18.44 5.54 -1.69
CA ARG A 85 -19.01 5.89 -0.37
C ARG A 85 -18.14 5.41 0.78
N GLU A 86 -17.47 4.28 0.61
CA GLU A 86 -16.63 3.65 1.62
C GLU A 86 -15.24 3.35 1.06
N LEU A 87 -14.24 3.52 1.88
CA LEU A 87 -12.83 3.33 1.54
C LEU A 87 -12.11 2.68 2.71
N LEU A 88 -11.18 1.78 2.45
CA LEU A 88 -10.24 1.29 3.44
C LEU A 88 -8.93 2.09 3.32
N VAL A 89 -8.40 2.53 4.45
CA VAL A 89 -7.10 3.24 4.51
C VAL A 89 -6.17 2.49 5.44
N VAL A 90 -5.19 1.81 4.86
CA VAL A 90 -4.19 1.08 5.64
C VAL A 90 -3.07 2.03 6.03
N VAL A 91 -2.80 2.17 7.33
CA VAL A 91 -1.67 2.99 7.82
C VAL A 91 -0.58 2.06 8.36
N ASP A 92 0.61 2.18 7.81
CA ASP A 92 1.76 1.37 8.24
C ASP A 92 3.09 2.10 8.06
N GLY A 93 4.05 1.75 8.92
CA GLY A 93 5.40 2.30 8.90
C GLY A 93 6.38 1.38 8.15
N SER A 94 7.29 1.98 7.39
CA SER A 94 8.35 1.24 6.71
C SER A 94 9.68 1.98 6.78
N SER A 95 10.72 1.33 6.28
CA SER A 95 12.05 1.93 6.08
C SER A 95 12.49 1.66 4.66
N LEU A 96 13.03 2.67 3.99
CA LEU A 96 13.78 2.51 2.75
C LEU A 96 15.27 2.44 3.12
N THR A 97 15.90 1.32 2.79
CA THR A 97 17.31 1.06 3.12
C THR A 97 18.15 1.21 1.87
N PHE A 98 19.18 2.05 1.93
CA PHE A 98 20.04 2.29 0.77
C PHE A 98 21.49 1.90 1.09
N VAL A 99 22.21 1.48 0.07
CA VAL A 99 23.66 1.23 0.18
C VAL A 99 24.39 2.57 0.27
N ASP A 100 25.09 2.82 1.37
CA ASP A 100 25.87 4.05 1.62
C ASP A 100 27.20 3.70 2.32
N ARG A 101 28.04 2.93 1.62
CA ARG A 101 29.34 2.47 2.15
C ARG A 101 30.27 3.63 2.50
N ALA A 102 30.26 4.66 1.69
CA ALA A 102 31.10 5.83 1.90
C ALA A 102 30.55 6.85 2.92
N LYS A 103 29.33 6.64 3.41
CA LYS A 103 28.60 7.55 4.33
C LYS A 103 28.52 9.00 3.81
N LYS A 104 28.45 9.17 2.49
CA LYS A 104 28.36 10.48 1.82
C LYS A 104 26.92 10.94 1.62
N ARG A 105 25.96 9.98 1.61
CA ARG A 105 24.56 10.27 1.34
C ARG A 105 23.84 10.83 2.57
N GLU A 106 22.88 11.68 2.35
CA GLU A 106 22.05 12.30 3.41
C GLU A 106 21.05 11.33 4.04
N LEU A 107 21.53 10.22 4.57
CA LEU A 107 20.72 9.14 5.12
C LEU A 107 20.81 9.07 6.64
N GLY A 108 19.69 8.70 7.27
CA GLY A 108 19.60 8.42 8.69
C GLY A 108 19.75 6.95 9.05
N SER A 109 19.66 6.62 10.33
CA SER A 109 19.64 5.23 10.79
C SER A 109 18.24 4.61 10.52
N VAL A 110 18.20 3.39 10.00
CA VAL A 110 17.00 2.58 9.85
C VAL A 110 17.17 1.24 10.58
N GLY A 111 16.06 0.64 10.99
CA GLY A 111 16.11 -0.55 11.84
C GLY A 111 16.68 -0.26 13.22
N THR A 112 17.47 -1.20 13.75
CA THR A 112 18.21 -1.01 15.01
C THR A 112 19.49 -0.21 14.77
N TYR A 113 19.83 0.70 15.69
CA TYR A 113 21.04 1.52 15.55
C TYR A 113 22.33 0.69 15.44
N CYS A 114 22.34 -0.49 16.04
CA CYS A 114 23.49 -1.41 16.01
C CYS A 114 23.71 -2.04 14.63
N ALA A 115 22.69 -2.15 13.81
CA ALA A 115 22.80 -2.78 12.50
C ALA A 115 23.51 -1.92 11.45
N GLY A 116 23.72 -0.63 11.72
CA GLY A 116 24.41 0.30 10.82
C GLY A 116 23.68 0.58 9.50
N ALA A 117 22.47 0.07 9.31
CA ALA A 117 21.69 0.30 8.11
C ALA A 117 21.29 1.78 7.98
N ARG A 118 21.39 2.32 6.76
CA ARG A 118 21.15 3.73 6.43
C ARG A 118 19.97 3.88 5.48
N GLY A 119 19.18 4.94 5.68
CA GLY A 119 18.02 5.16 4.84
C GLY A 119 17.07 6.24 5.33
N LEU A 120 15.83 6.14 4.87
CA LEU A 120 14.71 7.00 5.24
C LEU A 120 13.62 6.15 5.91
N LYS A 121 12.96 6.72 6.89
CA LYS A 121 11.73 6.17 7.46
C LYS A 121 10.54 6.76 6.70
N VAL A 122 9.46 6.01 6.61
CA VAL A 122 8.21 6.47 6.02
C VAL A 122 7.01 5.86 6.75
N VAL A 123 5.97 6.66 6.96
CA VAL A 123 4.62 6.18 7.26
C VAL A 123 3.76 6.44 6.04
N THR A 124 3.02 5.45 5.61
CA THR A 124 2.11 5.53 4.46
C THR A 124 0.67 5.28 4.89
N ALA A 125 -0.24 6.17 4.53
CA ALA A 125 -1.68 5.91 4.52
C ALA A 125 -2.07 5.49 3.11
N TYR A 126 -2.44 4.23 2.94
CA TYR A 126 -2.66 3.59 1.64
C TYR A 126 -4.12 3.29 1.40
N ALA A 127 -4.71 3.92 0.40
CA ALA A 127 -6.11 3.74 0.02
C ALA A 127 -6.33 2.42 -0.72
N VAL A 128 -7.39 1.71 -0.33
CA VAL A 128 -7.80 0.42 -0.89
C VAL A 128 -9.32 0.40 -0.99
N GLU A 129 -9.86 0.01 -2.14
CA GLU A 129 -11.30 -0.21 -2.29
C GLU A 129 -11.80 -1.31 -1.34
N CYS A 130 -13.07 -1.32 -0.95
CA CYS A 130 -13.67 -2.39 -0.14
C CYS A 130 -13.64 -3.78 -0.81
N THR A 131 -13.31 -3.85 -2.10
CA THR A 131 -13.01 -5.06 -2.86
C THR A 131 -11.58 -5.57 -2.65
N GLY A 132 -10.71 -4.76 -2.04
CA GLY A 132 -9.29 -5.04 -1.85
C GLY A 132 -8.39 -4.61 -3.03
N VAL A 133 -8.91 -3.85 -3.99
CA VAL A 133 -8.15 -3.27 -5.10
C VAL A 133 -7.46 -1.99 -4.62
N PRO A 134 -6.13 -1.87 -4.78
CA PRO A 134 -5.41 -0.65 -4.39
C PRO A 134 -5.80 0.58 -5.21
N VAL A 135 -5.89 1.73 -4.53
CA VAL A 135 -6.06 3.04 -5.17
C VAL A 135 -4.74 3.81 -5.16
N GLY A 136 -4.07 3.91 -4.01
CA GLY A 136 -2.75 4.54 -3.91
C GLY A 136 -2.45 5.13 -2.53
N PRO A 137 -1.23 5.67 -2.34
CA PRO A 137 -0.87 6.42 -1.15
C PRO A 137 -1.65 7.74 -1.07
N LEU A 138 -2.51 7.87 -0.06
CA LEU A 138 -3.17 9.14 0.28
C LEU A 138 -2.21 10.10 0.96
N CYS A 139 -1.29 9.58 1.78
CA CYS A 139 -0.27 10.37 2.46
C CYS A 139 0.98 9.53 2.71
N GLN A 140 2.15 10.11 2.50
CA GLN A 140 3.44 9.51 2.82
C GLN A 140 4.30 10.52 3.59
N SER A 141 4.52 10.27 4.89
CA SER A 141 5.40 11.08 5.72
C SER A 141 6.79 10.47 5.77
N PHE A 142 7.77 11.12 5.12
CA PHE A 142 9.17 10.69 5.13
C PHE A 142 9.96 11.45 6.19
N TRP A 143 10.93 10.77 6.83
CA TRP A 143 11.88 11.44 7.72
C TRP A 143 13.19 10.69 7.84
N ARG A 144 14.21 11.41 8.27
CA ARG A 144 15.53 10.90 8.59
C ARG A 144 15.71 10.80 10.11
N ARG A 145 16.06 9.62 10.59
CA ARG A 145 16.51 9.46 11.98
C ARG A 145 17.94 10.00 12.15
N PRO A 146 18.33 10.45 13.35
CA PRO A 146 19.72 10.71 13.64
C PRO A 146 20.61 9.50 13.31
N ALA A 147 21.81 9.72 12.80
CA ALA A 147 22.75 8.65 12.44
C ALA A 147 23.21 7.82 13.67
N ARG A 148 23.24 8.45 14.84
CA ARG A 148 23.57 7.80 16.13
C ARG A 148 22.37 7.85 17.06
N LYS A 149 22.24 6.83 17.91
CA LYS A 149 21.21 6.81 18.93
C LYS A 149 21.35 8.04 19.83
N PRO A 150 20.31 8.87 19.98
CA PRO A 150 20.35 9.99 20.90
C PRO A 150 20.63 9.49 22.34
N PRO A 151 21.34 10.25 23.17
CA PRO A 151 21.57 9.88 24.56
C PRO A 151 20.22 9.65 25.27
N ASN A 152 20.21 8.67 26.15
CA ASN A 152 18.98 8.21 26.83
C ASN A 152 18.50 9.33 27.80
N ARG A 153 17.58 10.17 27.36
CA ARG A 153 16.95 11.23 28.17
C ARG A 153 15.64 10.71 28.77
N GLY A 154 15.73 9.76 29.70
CA GLY A 154 14.57 9.19 30.40
C GLY A 154 13.83 8.08 29.64
N SER A 155 12.85 7.47 30.29
CA SER A 155 12.01 6.39 29.72
C SER A 155 11.28 6.88 28.47
N ALA A 156 11.24 6.05 27.43
CA ALA A 156 10.47 6.31 26.21
C ALA A 156 9.00 6.60 26.49
N ALA A 157 8.43 5.98 27.54
CA ALA A 157 7.05 6.20 27.97
C ALA A 157 6.78 7.66 28.43
N LYS A 158 7.76 8.29 29.10
CA LYS A 158 7.63 9.67 29.66
C LYS A 158 7.86 10.78 28.62
N ARG A 159 8.36 10.47 27.41
CA ARG A 159 8.58 11.50 26.38
C ARG A 159 7.25 11.96 25.78
N PRO A 160 7.06 13.28 25.54
CA PRO A 160 5.89 13.82 24.83
C PRO A 160 5.74 13.17 23.45
N VAL A 161 4.50 12.95 23.00
CA VAL A 161 4.19 12.31 21.71
C VAL A 161 4.86 13.06 20.56
N LYS A 162 4.86 14.39 20.57
CA LYS A 162 5.53 15.28 19.59
C LYS A 162 7.03 14.96 19.37
N ARG A 163 7.67 14.27 20.32
CA ARG A 163 9.09 13.85 20.23
C ARG A 163 9.24 12.36 19.91
N LYS A 164 8.16 11.65 19.61
CA LYS A 164 8.15 10.23 19.25
C LYS A 164 7.83 10.06 17.78
N GLU A 165 8.24 8.94 17.19
CA GLU A 165 7.86 8.58 15.83
C GLU A 165 6.34 8.39 15.70
N THR A 166 5.65 8.07 16.79
CA THR A 166 4.18 8.03 16.83
C THR A 166 3.55 9.32 16.30
N GLN A 167 4.17 10.49 16.51
CA GLN A 167 3.65 11.75 15.95
C GLN A 167 3.52 11.70 14.43
N ARG A 168 4.47 11.05 13.73
CA ARG A 168 4.41 10.89 12.27
C ARG A 168 3.18 10.11 11.81
N TRP A 169 2.76 9.13 12.61
CA TRP A 169 1.54 8.36 12.33
C TRP A 169 0.29 9.23 12.49
N LEU A 170 0.25 10.06 13.56
CA LEU A 170 -0.87 10.97 13.79
C LEU A 170 -0.95 12.02 12.68
N ASP A 171 0.16 12.67 12.35
CA ASP A 171 0.26 13.65 11.26
C ASP A 171 -0.19 13.04 9.92
N THR A 172 0.15 11.77 9.65
CA THR A 172 -0.26 11.05 8.43
C THR A 172 -1.76 10.79 8.39
N ILE A 173 -2.39 10.45 9.53
CA ILE A 173 -3.85 10.27 9.62
C ILE A 173 -4.55 11.62 9.43
N GLU A 174 -4.11 12.67 10.12
CA GLU A 174 -4.68 14.02 10.02
C GLU A 174 -4.60 14.55 8.58
N CYS A 175 -3.45 14.42 7.94
CA CYS A 175 -3.26 14.75 6.52
C CYS A 175 -4.21 13.97 5.60
N CYS A 176 -4.41 12.67 5.87
CA CYS A 176 -5.31 11.83 5.09
C CYS A 176 -6.79 12.29 5.25
N VAL A 177 -7.20 12.61 6.47
CA VAL A 177 -8.55 13.13 6.78
C VAL A 177 -8.78 14.47 6.06
N GLU A 178 -7.81 15.37 6.11
CA GLU A 178 -7.88 16.67 5.43
C GLU A 178 -8.03 16.51 3.91
N ARG A 179 -7.21 15.66 3.29
CA ARG A 179 -7.26 15.38 1.85
C ARG A 179 -8.59 14.77 1.42
N LEU A 180 -9.09 13.77 2.16
CA LEU A 180 -10.39 13.18 1.88
C LEU A 180 -11.52 14.21 2.04
N GLY A 181 -11.48 15.04 3.08
CA GLY A 181 -12.44 16.11 3.28
C GLY A 181 -12.48 17.13 2.14
N LYS A 182 -11.33 17.41 1.53
CA LYS A 182 -11.22 18.34 0.40
C LYS A 182 -11.62 17.71 -0.94
N ASP A 183 -11.04 16.54 -1.28
CA ASP A 183 -11.07 15.99 -2.63
C ASP A 183 -12.07 14.82 -2.78
N ALA A 184 -12.56 14.24 -1.67
CA ALA A 184 -13.54 13.16 -1.63
C ALA A 184 -14.50 13.29 -0.42
N PRO A 185 -15.21 14.42 -0.23
CA PRO A 185 -15.94 14.75 1.01
C PRO A 185 -17.07 13.78 1.35
N ASN A 186 -17.57 13.02 0.39
CA ASN A 186 -18.64 12.04 0.59
C ASN A 186 -18.11 10.61 0.85
N THR A 187 -16.79 10.46 0.95
CA THR A 187 -16.14 9.15 1.16
C THR A 187 -15.84 8.95 2.64
N ARG A 188 -16.44 7.91 3.24
CA ARG A 188 -16.14 7.51 4.61
C ARG A 188 -15.00 6.49 4.60
N ALA A 189 -13.89 6.83 5.26
CA ALA A 189 -12.74 5.93 5.39
C ALA A 189 -12.90 5.01 6.61
N THR A 190 -12.36 3.78 6.50
CA THR A 190 -12.09 2.89 7.63
C THR A 190 -10.57 2.72 7.74
N PHE A 191 -9.96 3.29 8.77
CA PHE A 191 -8.52 3.17 9.02
C PHE A 191 -8.18 1.78 9.57
N LEU A 192 -7.27 1.09 8.90
CA LEU A 192 -6.78 -0.25 9.28
C LEU A 192 -5.36 -0.14 9.80
N ILE A 193 -5.15 -0.47 11.07
CA ILE A 193 -3.86 -0.26 11.74
C ILE A 193 -3.46 -1.53 12.49
N ASP A 194 -2.19 -1.86 12.45
CA ASP A 194 -1.64 -3.03 13.12
C ASP A 194 -1.43 -2.82 14.64
N ARG A 195 -0.71 -3.77 15.27
CA ARG A 195 -0.42 -3.73 16.72
C ARG A 195 0.43 -2.53 17.15
N GLU A 196 1.23 -1.96 16.25
CA GLU A 196 2.05 -0.77 16.57
C GLU A 196 1.17 0.46 16.81
N GLY A 197 -0.01 0.51 16.17
CA GLY A 197 -0.99 1.57 16.35
C GLY A 197 -1.87 1.43 17.59
N ASP A 198 -1.79 0.35 18.37
CA ASP A 198 -2.56 0.20 19.61
C ASP A 198 -1.99 1.06 20.75
N SER A 199 -2.14 2.36 20.62
CA SER A 199 -1.71 3.36 21.60
C SER A 199 -2.84 4.34 21.92
N ALA A 200 -2.79 4.94 23.13
CA ALA A 200 -3.78 5.94 23.52
C ALA A 200 -3.81 7.13 22.54
N ALA A 201 -2.64 7.59 22.08
CA ALA A 201 -2.53 8.67 21.11
C ALA A 201 -3.30 8.36 19.82
N MET A 202 -3.08 7.16 19.27
CA MET A 202 -3.72 6.72 18.05
C MET A 202 -5.23 6.58 18.19
N LEU A 203 -5.68 5.89 19.24
CA LEU A 203 -7.11 5.69 19.49
C LEU A 203 -7.84 7.01 19.73
N CYS A 204 -7.25 7.95 20.49
CA CYS A 204 -7.83 9.28 20.68
C CYS A 204 -7.89 10.09 19.38
N THR A 205 -6.86 10.02 18.52
CA THR A 205 -6.85 10.71 17.23
C THR A 205 -7.92 10.14 16.30
N LEU A 206 -7.98 8.82 16.14
CA LEU A 206 -8.97 8.15 15.30
C LEU A 206 -10.42 8.45 15.77
N ALA A 207 -10.66 8.40 17.08
CA ALA A 207 -11.98 8.65 17.65
C ALA A 207 -12.48 10.10 17.49
N ARG A 208 -11.60 11.05 17.14
CA ARG A 208 -11.96 12.44 16.84
C ARG A 208 -12.26 12.68 15.38
N THR A 209 -12.00 11.73 14.53
CA THR A 209 -12.34 11.83 13.11
C THR A 209 -13.78 11.38 12.88
N ASP A 210 -14.41 11.88 11.82
CA ASP A 210 -15.72 11.39 11.36
C ASP A 210 -15.62 10.06 10.59
N HIS A 211 -14.49 9.38 10.70
CA HIS A 211 -14.17 8.16 10.00
C HIS A 211 -14.21 6.93 10.93
N ASP A 212 -14.18 5.77 10.34
CA ASP A 212 -14.16 4.51 11.07
C ASP A 212 -12.72 3.98 11.22
N PHE A 213 -12.56 3.03 12.13
CA PHE A 213 -11.27 2.36 12.30
C PHE A 213 -11.41 0.89 12.69
N VAL A 214 -10.39 0.11 12.37
CA VAL A 214 -10.14 -1.23 12.90
C VAL A 214 -8.66 -1.30 13.28
N VAL A 215 -8.38 -1.31 14.57
CA VAL A 215 -7.02 -1.38 15.13
C VAL A 215 -6.82 -2.76 15.74
N ARG A 216 -5.71 -3.43 15.40
CA ARG A 216 -5.37 -4.71 16.05
C ARG A 216 -4.88 -4.47 17.47
N GLY A 217 -5.62 -4.97 18.46
CA GLY A 217 -5.28 -4.88 19.88
C GLY A 217 -3.97 -5.64 20.19
N HIS A 218 -3.07 -4.94 20.85
CA HIS A 218 -1.82 -5.49 21.39
C HIS A 218 -1.88 -5.68 22.90
N TRP A 219 -2.42 -4.66 23.58
CA TRP A 219 -2.46 -4.60 25.03
C TRP A 219 -3.71 -5.27 25.62
N ASP A 220 -3.54 -6.04 26.68
CA ASP A 220 -4.64 -6.51 27.50
C ASP A 220 -5.10 -5.38 28.46
N ARG A 221 -5.86 -4.44 27.91
CA ARG A 221 -6.31 -3.24 28.59
C ARG A 221 -7.35 -3.57 29.66
N GLU A 222 -7.44 -2.73 30.67
CA GLU A 222 -8.60 -2.66 31.53
C GLU A 222 -9.73 -1.94 30.78
N VAL A 223 -10.91 -2.54 30.75
CA VAL A 223 -12.09 -2.06 30.07
C VAL A 223 -13.29 -2.13 31.00
N GLU A 224 -14.27 -1.27 30.79
CA GLU A 224 -15.58 -1.34 31.43
C GLU A 224 -16.55 -2.04 30.48
N ASP A 225 -17.19 -3.13 30.96
CA ASP A 225 -18.21 -3.86 30.21
C ASP A 225 -19.58 -3.15 30.29
N ASP A 226 -20.57 -3.63 29.52
CA ASP A 226 -21.93 -3.05 29.51
C ASP A 226 -22.61 -3.05 30.91
N GLY A 227 -22.11 -3.84 31.85
CA GLY A 227 -22.58 -3.87 33.24
C GLY A 227 -21.84 -2.92 34.17
N GLY A 228 -20.95 -2.05 33.65
CA GLY A 228 -20.16 -1.10 34.43
C GLY A 228 -19.01 -1.74 35.22
N ARG A 229 -18.64 -2.99 34.92
CA ARG A 229 -17.58 -3.72 35.62
C ARG A 229 -16.25 -3.57 34.91
N ARG A 230 -15.23 -3.20 35.66
CA ARG A 230 -13.85 -3.13 35.16
C ARG A 230 -13.16 -4.47 35.17
N ARG A 231 -12.68 -4.91 34.01
CA ARG A 231 -11.98 -6.18 33.80
C ARG A 231 -10.94 -6.05 32.69
N LYS A 232 -10.04 -7.02 32.60
CA LYS A 232 -9.12 -7.14 31.46
C LYS A 232 -9.90 -7.50 30.20
N LEU A 233 -9.55 -6.87 29.07
CA LEU A 233 -10.22 -7.06 27.79
C LEU A 233 -10.25 -8.53 27.35
N ARG A 234 -9.12 -9.23 27.49
CA ARG A 234 -9.04 -10.66 27.15
C ARG A 234 -9.96 -11.52 28.03
N HIS A 235 -10.09 -11.15 29.30
CA HIS A 235 -11.03 -11.82 30.19
C HIS A 235 -12.47 -11.63 29.71
N VAL A 236 -12.87 -10.38 29.41
CA VAL A 236 -14.22 -10.10 28.91
C VAL A 236 -14.49 -10.89 27.62
N LEU A 237 -13.58 -10.87 26.65
CA LEU A 237 -13.73 -11.60 25.38
C LEU A 237 -13.79 -13.12 25.57
N THR A 238 -13.05 -13.67 26.54
CA THR A 238 -13.01 -15.13 26.78
C THR A 238 -14.31 -15.65 27.38
N TYR A 239 -14.96 -14.87 28.25
CA TYR A 239 -16.19 -15.28 28.94
C TYR A 239 -17.46 -14.74 28.28
N SER A 240 -17.34 -14.02 27.17
CA SER A 240 -18.49 -13.56 26.40
C SER A 240 -18.99 -14.63 25.46
N LYS A 241 -20.30 -14.58 25.18
CA LYS A 241 -20.94 -15.55 24.30
C LYS A 241 -20.38 -15.44 22.88
N SER A 242 -20.07 -16.61 22.28
CA SER A 242 -19.72 -16.70 20.87
C SER A 242 -20.87 -16.23 19.99
N LEU A 243 -20.56 -15.47 18.94
CA LEU A 243 -21.50 -15.07 17.90
C LEU A 243 -21.70 -16.18 16.86
N GLY A 244 -20.80 -17.16 16.81
CA GLY A 244 -20.73 -18.25 15.86
C GLY A 244 -19.34 -18.38 15.24
N SER A 245 -19.22 -19.22 14.24
CA SER A 245 -17.95 -19.56 13.60
C SER A 245 -18.05 -19.62 12.08
N TYR A 246 -16.87 -19.68 11.42
CA TYR A 246 -16.77 -19.89 9.97
C TYR A 246 -15.45 -20.57 9.62
N GLU A 247 -15.40 -21.21 8.46
CA GLU A 247 -14.19 -21.81 7.92
C GLU A 247 -13.33 -20.78 7.19
N LEU A 248 -12.03 -20.77 7.46
CA LEU A 248 -11.03 -19.95 6.82
C LEU A 248 -10.01 -20.83 6.11
N ALA A 249 -9.90 -20.70 4.79
CA ALA A 249 -8.83 -21.34 4.04
C ALA A 249 -7.48 -20.66 4.35
N VAL A 250 -6.56 -21.41 4.91
CA VAL A 250 -5.19 -20.99 5.22
C VAL A 250 -4.29 -21.51 4.11
N GLU A 251 -3.71 -20.60 3.32
CA GLU A 251 -2.82 -20.96 2.20
C GLU A 251 -1.49 -21.58 2.70
N ALA A 252 -0.96 -22.51 1.90
CA ALA A 252 0.38 -23.05 2.11
C ALA A 252 1.44 -21.94 2.05
N ARG A 253 2.46 -22.06 2.89
CA ARG A 253 3.67 -21.21 2.88
C ARG A 253 4.89 -22.10 3.15
N PRO A 254 6.13 -21.66 2.92
CA PRO A 254 7.29 -22.38 3.43
C PRO A 254 7.11 -22.67 4.93
N LYS A 255 7.15 -23.93 5.30
CA LYS A 255 6.93 -24.45 6.67
C LYS A 255 5.49 -24.39 7.20
N ARG A 256 4.49 -24.19 6.34
CA ARG A 256 3.08 -24.25 6.72
C ARG A 256 2.27 -24.92 5.62
N GLU A 257 1.55 -25.96 5.94
CA GLU A 257 0.63 -26.64 5.00
C GLU A 257 -0.68 -25.85 4.82
N ALA A 258 -1.31 -26.05 3.66
CA ALA A 258 -2.66 -25.52 3.44
C ALA A 258 -3.64 -26.25 4.37
N ARG A 259 -4.55 -25.50 5.01
CA ARG A 259 -5.60 -26.08 5.86
C ARG A 259 -6.87 -25.24 5.86
N GLN A 260 -7.95 -25.86 6.30
CA GLN A 260 -9.16 -25.16 6.72
C GLN A 260 -9.08 -24.91 8.23
N ALA A 261 -9.10 -23.65 8.63
CA ALA A 261 -9.10 -23.25 10.03
C ALA A 261 -10.51 -22.89 10.46
N HIS A 262 -10.99 -23.47 11.55
CA HIS A 262 -12.28 -23.13 12.13
C HIS A 262 -12.15 -21.91 13.04
N ILE A 263 -12.71 -20.77 12.64
CA ILE A 263 -12.56 -19.49 13.33
C ILE A 263 -13.86 -19.17 14.08
N GLU A 264 -13.75 -19.09 15.40
CA GLU A 264 -14.82 -18.61 16.27
C GLU A 264 -14.73 -17.10 16.46
N LEU A 265 -15.88 -16.42 16.44
CA LEU A 265 -15.99 -14.97 16.64
C LEU A 265 -16.74 -14.65 17.94
N THR A 266 -16.10 -13.81 18.74
CA THR A 266 -16.71 -13.17 19.91
C THR A 266 -16.65 -11.67 19.73
N SER A 267 -17.67 -10.95 20.11
CA SER A 267 -17.68 -9.48 20.06
C SER A 267 -18.41 -8.89 21.27
N VAL A 268 -17.83 -7.85 21.83
CA VAL A 268 -18.37 -7.14 22.99
C VAL A 268 -18.21 -5.64 22.80
N GLU A 269 -19.20 -4.88 23.26
CA GLU A 269 -19.08 -3.43 23.38
C GLU A 269 -18.43 -3.11 24.72
N VAL A 270 -17.40 -2.28 24.73
CA VAL A 270 -16.64 -1.92 25.93
C VAL A 270 -16.27 -0.45 25.92
N THR A 271 -16.04 0.11 27.09
CA THR A 271 -15.47 1.45 27.26
C THR A 271 -14.03 1.33 27.72
N ILE A 272 -13.12 1.99 27.04
CA ILE A 272 -11.72 2.11 27.39
C ILE A 272 -11.46 3.52 27.90
N SER A 273 -11.04 3.65 29.15
CA SER A 273 -10.60 4.93 29.69
C SER A 273 -9.14 5.17 29.30
N LEU A 274 -8.91 6.21 28.52
CA LEU A 274 -7.62 6.63 28.02
C LEU A 274 -7.23 7.98 28.67
N ARG A 275 -5.94 8.24 28.73
CA ARG A 275 -5.43 9.59 28.93
C ARG A 275 -4.91 10.10 27.61
N ASP A 276 -5.55 11.11 27.07
CA ASP A 276 -5.10 11.73 25.83
C ASP A 276 -3.70 12.32 26.03
N PRO A 277 -2.68 11.82 25.31
CA PRO A 277 -1.31 12.27 25.54
C PRO A 277 -1.01 13.68 25.01
N VAL A 278 -1.93 14.26 24.22
CA VAL A 278 -1.82 15.63 23.71
C VAL A 278 -2.43 16.62 24.69
N THR A 279 -3.70 16.39 25.06
CA THR A 279 -4.45 17.30 25.95
C THR A 279 -4.27 16.98 27.43
N GLN A 280 -3.71 15.82 27.77
CA GLN A 280 -3.56 15.27 29.12
C GLN A 280 -4.89 15.04 29.86
N LYS A 281 -6.03 15.17 29.19
CA LYS A 281 -7.37 14.93 29.77
C LYS A 281 -7.76 13.45 29.66
N ALA A 282 -8.64 13.03 30.57
CA ALA A 282 -9.30 11.74 30.46
C ALA A 282 -10.19 11.71 29.21
N PHE A 283 -10.22 10.57 28.54
CA PHE A 283 -10.99 10.34 27.32
C PHE A 283 -11.54 8.91 27.35
N ASP A 284 -12.83 8.80 27.53
CA ASP A 284 -13.53 7.51 27.52
C ASP A 284 -13.98 7.20 26.10
N LEU A 285 -13.49 6.08 25.58
CA LEU A 285 -13.76 5.61 24.23
C LEU A 285 -14.63 4.36 24.28
N ARG A 286 -15.88 4.51 23.85
CA ARG A 286 -16.79 3.38 23.65
C ARG A 286 -16.53 2.78 22.27
N LEU A 287 -16.30 1.46 22.22
CA LEU A 287 -15.97 0.74 21.01
C LEU A 287 -16.34 -0.74 21.08
N TRP A 288 -16.27 -1.42 19.96
CA TRP A 288 -16.41 -2.88 19.86
C TRP A 288 -15.04 -3.53 19.87
N ALA A 289 -14.91 -4.59 20.69
CA ALA A 289 -13.78 -5.49 20.64
C ALA A 289 -14.22 -6.81 20.02
N VAL A 290 -13.65 -7.16 18.87
CA VAL A 290 -13.94 -8.39 18.12
C VAL A 290 -12.75 -9.33 18.27
N ARG A 291 -12.97 -10.56 18.76
CA ARG A 291 -11.97 -11.61 18.81
C ARG A 291 -12.29 -12.65 17.73
N ALA A 292 -11.32 -12.92 16.87
CA ALA A 292 -11.33 -14.04 15.94
C ALA A 292 -10.29 -15.04 16.42
N MET A 293 -10.69 -16.24 16.78
CA MET A 293 -9.82 -17.27 17.33
C MET A 293 -10.01 -18.60 16.62
N GLU A 294 -8.91 -19.23 16.21
CA GLU A 294 -8.90 -20.58 15.69
C GLU A 294 -9.20 -21.57 16.83
N VAL A 295 -10.26 -22.34 16.65
CA VAL A 295 -10.67 -23.38 17.59
C VAL A 295 -10.47 -24.77 16.99
N GLY A 296 -10.46 -25.82 17.84
CA GLY A 296 -10.18 -27.19 17.41
C GLY A 296 -8.69 -27.48 17.29
N THR A 297 -8.33 -28.37 16.38
CA THR A 297 -6.96 -28.87 16.21
C THR A 297 -6.13 -27.90 15.36
N CYS A 298 -5.00 -27.42 15.90
CA CYS A 298 -3.99 -26.68 15.16
C CYS A 298 -2.79 -27.60 14.89
N PRO A 299 -2.18 -27.59 13.70
CA PRO A 299 -1.02 -28.44 13.40
C PRO A 299 0.13 -28.18 14.36
N ALA A 300 0.88 -29.24 14.69
CA ALA A 300 2.03 -29.14 15.58
C ALA A 300 3.09 -28.19 15.01
N GLY A 301 3.57 -27.26 15.85
CA GLY A 301 4.57 -26.27 15.45
C GLY A 301 4.00 -25.02 14.75
N GLU A 302 2.69 -24.90 14.59
CA GLU A 302 2.03 -23.69 14.12
C GLU A 302 1.31 -22.97 15.26
N ASP A 303 1.34 -21.64 15.24
CA ASP A 303 0.54 -20.81 16.14
C ASP A 303 -0.91 -20.74 15.67
N ARG A 304 -1.85 -20.79 16.61
CA ARG A 304 -3.27 -20.54 16.34
C ARG A 304 -3.49 -19.13 15.84
N ILE A 305 -4.41 -18.99 14.91
CA ILE A 305 -4.84 -17.66 14.47
C ILE A 305 -5.62 -17.01 15.60
N GLU A 306 -5.12 -15.89 16.12
CA GLU A 306 -5.83 -15.08 17.10
C GLU A 306 -5.70 -13.59 16.74
N TRP A 307 -6.82 -12.95 16.53
CA TRP A 307 -6.91 -11.50 16.36
C TRP A 307 -7.88 -10.91 17.38
N VAL A 308 -7.47 -9.84 18.04
CA VAL A 308 -8.33 -8.94 18.79
C VAL A 308 -8.36 -7.62 18.02
N LEU A 309 -9.53 -7.19 17.58
CA LEU A 309 -9.75 -5.98 16.78
C LEU A 309 -10.58 -4.99 17.59
N LEU A 310 -10.12 -3.75 17.67
CA LEU A 310 -10.80 -2.62 18.29
C LEU A 310 -11.40 -1.74 17.20
N THR A 311 -12.71 -1.43 17.27
CA THR A 311 -13.39 -0.68 16.22
C THR A 311 -14.55 0.15 16.75
N ASN A 312 -14.81 1.32 16.15
CA ASN A 312 -16.01 2.12 16.39
C ASN A 312 -17.22 1.64 15.58
N LYS A 313 -17.04 0.69 14.66
CA LYS A 313 -18.13 0.15 13.83
C LYS A 313 -18.94 -0.90 14.60
N PRO A 314 -20.27 -0.88 14.57
CA PRO A 314 -21.10 -1.89 15.22
C PRO A 314 -20.70 -3.30 14.84
N SER A 315 -20.60 -4.19 15.84
CA SER A 315 -20.16 -5.58 15.64
C SER A 315 -20.98 -6.55 16.49
N ARG A 316 -22.30 -6.36 16.52
CA ARG A 316 -23.25 -7.11 17.37
C ARG A 316 -23.59 -8.49 16.83
N THR A 317 -23.50 -8.68 15.52
CA THR A 317 -23.88 -9.93 14.85
C THR A 317 -22.67 -10.64 14.26
N LEU A 318 -22.79 -11.94 14.02
CA LEU A 318 -21.76 -12.72 13.34
C LEU A 318 -21.36 -12.09 11.99
N ALA A 319 -22.33 -11.62 11.21
CA ALA A 319 -22.07 -11.00 9.91
C ALA A 319 -21.22 -9.72 10.05
N GLN A 320 -21.56 -8.85 11.00
CA GLN A 320 -20.83 -7.62 11.29
C GLN A 320 -19.41 -7.92 11.80
N ALA A 321 -19.25 -8.84 12.74
CA ALA A 321 -17.95 -9.23 13.28
C ALA A 321 -17.06 -9.86 12.18
N LYS A 322 -17.62 -10.72 11.32
CA LYS A 322 -16.93 -11.31 10.17
C LYS A 322 -16.48 -10.24 9.18
N GLU A 323 -17.28 -9.20 8.96
CA GLU A 323 -16.91 -8.09 8.09
C GLU A 323 -15.73 -7.29 8.67
N ARG A 324 -15.65 -7.05 9.99
CA ARG A 324 -14.48 -6.42 10.63
C ARG A 324 -13.20 -7.23 10.43
N VAL A 325 -13.29 -8.55 10.55
CA VAL A 325 -12.15 -9.44 10.28
C VAL A 325 -11.74 -9.38 8.81
N ARG A 326 -12.71 -9.36 7.89
CA ARG A 326 -12.47 -9.22 6.44
C ARG A 326 -11.80 -7.88 6.10
N GLU A 327 -12.34 -6.77 6.62
CA GLU A 327 -11.74 -5.43 6.44
C GLU A 327 -10.29 -5.43 6.93
N TYR A 328 -10.04 -5.92 8.15
CA TYR A 328 -8.70 -5.98 8.69
C TYR A 328 -7.75 -6.87 7.87
N ALA A 329 -8.23 -7.94 7.27
CA ALA A 329 -7.41 -8.79 6.39
C ALA A 329 -6.86 -8.01 5.18
N PHE A 330 -7.56 -6.96 4.72
CA PHE A 330 -7.04 -6.09 3.66
C PHE A 330 -5.86 -5.21 4.09
N ARG A 331 -5.55 -5.12 5.39
CA ARG A 331 -4.33 -4.47 5.86
C ARG A 331 -3.07 -5.01 5.16
N TRP A 332 -3.09 -6.29 4.76
CA TRP A 332 -1.98 -6.91 4.04
C TRP A 332 -1.65 -6.25 2.69
N ARG A 333 -2.56 -5.43 2.14
CA ARG A 333 -2.33 -4.71 0.87
C ARG A 333 -1.14 -3.75 0.95
N ILE A 334 -0.89 -3.15 2.11
CA ILE A 334 0.26 -2.27 2.27
C ILE A 334 1.59 -3.03 2.26
N GLU A 335 1.61 -4.27 2.76
CA GLU A 335 2.81 -5.10 2.73
C GLU A 335 3.14 -5.57 1.30
N GLU A 336 2.10 -5.84 0.49
CA GLU A 336 2.26 -6.13 -0.94
C GLU A 336 2.77 -4.90 -1.69
N PHE A 337 2.21 -3.72 -1.40
CA PHE A 337 2.69 -2.44 -1.92
C PHE A 337 4.15 -2.18 -1.50
N HIS A 338 4.49 -2.29 -0.22
CA HIS A 338 5.87 -2.12 0.25
C HIS A 338 6.84 -3.06 -0.46
N ARG A 339 6.45 -4.30 -0.68
CA ARG A 339 7.27 -5.29 -1.42
C ARG A 339 7.46 -4.87 -2.86
N ALA A 340 6.39 -4.51 -3.59
CA ALA A 340 6.47 -4.06 -4.98
C ALA A 340 7.34 -2.80 -5.11
N TRP A 341 7.20 -1.86 -4.19
CA TRP A 341 7.94 -0.61 -4.14
C TRP A 341 9.42 -0.81 -3.82
N LYS A 342 9.74 -1.56 -2.75
CA LYS A 342 11.10 -1.70 -2.21
C LYS A 342 12.00 -2.63 -3.03
N SER A 343 11.52 -3.84 -3.33
CA SER A 343 12.34 -4.90 -3.92
C SER A 343 11.62 -5.76 -4.97
N GLY A 344 10.33 -5.56 -5.15
CA GLY A 344 9.46 -6.45 -5.94
C GLY A 344 9.08 -5.94 -7.32
N GLY A 345 9.81 -5.01 -7.91
CA GLY A 345 9.51 -4.45 -9.23
C GLY A 345 10.11 -3.07 -9.38
N CYS A 346 9.72 -2.10 -8.52
CA CYS A 346 10.28 -0.74 -8.57
C CYS A 346 11.69 -0.66 -7.97
N ASN A 347 12.03 -1.52 -7.01
CA ASN A 347 13.38 -1.61 -6.42
C ASN A 347 13.93 -0.27 -5.94
N VAL A 348 13.10 0.58 -5.31
CA VAL A 348 13.49 1.94 -4.90
C VAL A 348 14.76 1.96 -4.03
N GLU A 349 15.02 0.91 -3.27
CA GLU A 349 16.20 0.76 -2.41
C GLU A 349 17.52 0.61 -3.20
N LEU A 350 17.46 0.36 -4.52
CA LEU A 350 18.62 0.37 -5.42
C LEU A 350 18.99 1.79 -5.91
N SER A 351 18.22 2.82 -5.55
CA SER A 351 18.51 4.20 -5.95
C SER A 351 19.92 4.61 -5.54
N GLN A 352 20.60 5.34 -6.43
CA GLN A 352 21.95 5.87 -6.23
C GLN A 352 21.96 7.39 -5.96
N LEU A 353 20.78 8.03 -5.93
CA LEU A 353 20.64 9.45 -5.61
C LEU A 353 21.25 9.76 -4.23
N GLU A 354 21.89 10.90 -4.09
CA GLU A 354 22.68 11.25 -2.89
C GLU A 354 21.87 12.11 -1.91
N SER A 355 21.13 13.10 -2.40
CA SER A 355 20.34 13.99 -1.54
C SER A 355 19.06 13.33 -1.00
N GLU A 356 18.67 13.71 0.24
CA GLU A 356 17.40 13.25 0.82
C GLU A 356 16.21 13.68 -0.05
N SER A 357 16.23 14.90 -0.56
CA SER A 357 15.17 15.49 -1.39
C SER A 357 14.96 14.69 -2.68
N ALA A 358 16.05 14.42 -3.42
CA ALA A 358 15.97 13.63 -4.67
C ALA A 358 15.46 12.20 -4.40
N LEU A 359 15.94 11.56 -3.33
CA LEU A 359 15.46 10.24 -2.93
C LEU A 359 13.96 10.24 -2.63
N ARG A 360 13.44 11.24 -1.91
CA ARG A 360 12.02 11.36 -1.59
C ARG A 360 11.19 11.55 -2.84
N LYS A 361 11.58 12.47 -3.74
CA LYS A 361 10.90 12.72 -5.01
C LYS A 361 10.81 11.44 -5.85
N TRP A 362 11.93 10.74 -5.99
CA TRP A 362 11.97 9.49 -6.73
C TRP A 362 11.15 8.38 -6.07
N ALA A 363 11.20 8.28 -4.75
CA ALA A 363 10.41 7.32 -3.99
C ALA A 363 8.90 7.54 -4.17
N ILE A 364 8.42 8.79 -4.23
CA ILE A 364 7.01 9.14 -4.48
C ILE A 364 6.58 8.69 -5.89
N VAL A 365 7.38 8.98 -6.91
CA VAL A 365 7.10 8.53 -8.28
C VAL A 365 7.01 7.00 -8.35
N LEU A 366 7.98 6.30 -7.76
CA LEU A 366 7.98 4.84 -7.74
C LEU A 366 6.88 4.23 -6.86
N ALA A 367 6.38 4.95 -5.85
CA ALA A 367 5.23 4.52 -5.06
C ALA A 367 3.94 4.48 -5.92
N ALA A 368 3.74 5.47 -6.79
CA ALA A 368 2.64 5.47 -7.74
C ALA A 368 2.76 4.30 -8.75
N VAL A 369 3.97 4.05 -9.25
CA VAL A 369 4.26 2.91 -10.16
C VAL A 369 4.00 1.57 -9.47
N ALA A 370 4.46 1.38 -8.22
CA ALA A 370 4.21 0.17 -7.45
C ALA A 370 2.71 -0.08 -7.25
N THR A 371 1.96 0.98 -6.98
CA THR A 371 0.49 0.90 -6.87
C THR A 371 -0.15 0.43 -8.16
N ARG A 372 0.29 0.95 -9.32
CA ARG A 372 -0.22 0.54 -10.64
C ARG A 372 -0.02 -0.97 -10.88
N ILE A 373 1.15 -1.52 -10.53
CA ILE A 373 1.45 -2.95 -10.62
C ILE A 373 0.53 -3.78 -9.71
N GLU A 374 0.38 -3.36 -8.45
CA GLU A 374 -0.47 -4.06 -7.48
C GLU A 374 -1.96 -3.96 -7.86
N ARG A 375 -2.40 -2.82 -8.40
CA ARG A 375 -3.76 -2.63 -8.90
C ARG A 375 -4.08 -3.60 -10.05
N LEU A 376 -3.24 -3.67 -11.07
CA LEU A 376 -3.40 -4.62 -12.19
C LEU A 376 -3.53 -6.06 -11.67
N LYS A 377 -2.62 -6.45 -10.78
CA LYS A 377 -2.60 -7.78 -10.16
C LYS A 377 -3.90 -8.10 -9.43
N ARG A 378 -4.42 -7.14 -8.66
CA ARG A 378 -5.63 -7.34 -7.85
C ARG A 378 -6.89 -7.27 -8.67
N LYS A 379 -6.99 -6.31 -9.58
CA LYS A 379 -8.17 -6.16 -10.43
C LYS A 379 -8.38 -7.39 -11.32
N ALA A 380 -7.31 -7.96 -11.88
CA ALA A 380 -7.38 -9.19 -12.64
C ALA A 380 -7.84 -10.42 -11.81
N ARG A 381 -7.73 -10.38 -10.48
CA ARG A 381 -8.26 -11.43 -9.59
C ARG A 381 -9.72 -11.17 -9.19
N MET A 382 -10.08 -9.90 -8.97
CA MET A 382 -11.40 -9.52 -8.48
C MET A 382 -12.43 -9.42 -9.61
N ALA A 383 -12.00 -9.03 -10.80
CA ALA A 383 -12.80 -8.92 -12.01
C ALA A 383 -12.10 -9.66 -13.18
N PRO A 384 -11.95 -10.99 -13.10
CA PRO A 384 -11.15 -11.78 -14.05
C PRO A 384 -11.66 -11.67 -15.50
N ASP A 385 -12.95 -11.51 -15.68
CA ASP A 385 -13.63 -11.49 -16.97
C ASP A 385 -13.82 -10.05 -17.52
N ALA A 386 -13.40 -9.04 -16.77
CA ALA A 386 -13.43 -7.65 -17.24
C ALA A 386 -12.53 -7.49 -18.47
N PRO A 387 -12.81 -6.55 -19.40
CA PRO A 387 -11.99 -6.31 -20.57
C PRO A 387 -10.57 -5.91 -20.19
N ALA A 388 -9.56 -6.47 -20.85
CA ALA A 388 -8.15 -6.10 -20.63
C ALA A 388 -7.88 -4.60 -20.80
N THR A 389 -8.69 -3.91 -21.63
CA THR A 389 -8.62 -2.48 -21.87
C THR A 389 -8.98 -1.59 -20.68
N GLU A 390 -9.50 -2.18 -19.59
CA GLU A 390 -9.68 -1.41 -18.34
C GLU A 390 -8.35 -1.04 -17.67
N GLU A 391 -7.30 -1.85 -17.86
CA GLU A 391 -5.99 -1.64 -17.23
C GLU A 391 -4.84 -1.53 -18.24
N LEU A 392 -5.03 -1.96 -19.49
CA LEU A 392 -4.05 -1.88 -20.57
C LEU A 392 -4.60 -1.02 -21.73
N SER A 393 -3.72 -0.27 -22.39
CA SER A 393 -4.08 0.46 -23.59
C SER A 393 -4.39 -0.46 -24.76
N LYS A 394 -5.16 0.00 -25.74
CA LYS A 394 -5.44 -0.77 -26.97
C LYS A 394 -4.16 -1.22 -27.67
N VAL A 395 -3.11 -0.38 -27.68
CA VAL A 395 -1.83 -0.72 -28.31
C VAL A 395 -1.10 -1.82 -27.53
N GLU A 396 -1.12 -1.76 -26.20
CA GLU A 396 -0.55 -2.81 -25.35
C GLU A 396 -1.31 -4.12 -25.51
N VAL A 397 -2.64 -4.10 -25.57
CA VAL A 397 -3.44 -5.29 -25.84
C VAL A 397 -3.07 -5.89 -27.20
N ARG A 398 -2.93 -5.06 -28.25
CA ARG A 398 -2.52 -5.49 -29.58
C ARG A 398 -1.11 -6.07 -29.60
N ALA A 399 -0.16 -5.40 -28.93
CA ALA A 399 1.22 -5.88 -28.79
C ALA A 399 1.26 -7.24 -28.09
N LEU A 400 0.51 -7.40 -27.01
CA LEU A 400 0.41 -8.64 -26.24
C LEU A 400 -0.09 -9.80 -27.08
N LEU A 401 -1.12 -9.58 -27.91
CA LEU A 401 -1.65 -10.59 -28.83
C LEU A 401 -0.66 -10.96 -29.92
N LEU A 402 0.08 -9.99 -30.46
CA LEU A 402 1.13 -10.26 -31.48
C LEU A 402 2.30 -11.04 -30.89
N LEU A 403 2.81 -10.66 -29.72
CA LEU A 403 3.86 -11.40 -29.02
C LEU A 403 3.45 -12.84 -28.74
N ARG A 404 2.20 -13.06 -28.27
CA ARG A 404 1.71 -14.41 -28.03
C ARG A 404 1.61 -15.25 -29.32
N ARG A 405 1.14 -14.66 -30.44
CA ARG A 405 1.10 -15.36 -31.74
C ARG A 405 2.50 -15.77 -32.21
N ALA A 406 3.50 -14.93 -31.99
CA ALA A 406 4.89 -15.21 -32.35
C ALA A 406 5.50 -16.36 -31.52
N THR A 407 5.15 -16.45 -30.21
CA THR A 407 5.72 -17.45 -29.29
C THR A 407 4.94 -18.77 -29.27
N ASN A 408 3.62 -18.75 -29.50
CA ASN A 408 2.73 -19.92 -29.36
C ASN A 408 2.03 -20.32 -30.65
N ARG A 409 2.80 -20.71 -31.66
CA ARG A 409 2.26 -21.20 -32.97
C ARG A 409 1.38 -22.47 -32.88
N ARG A 410 1.38 -23.19 -31.72
CA ARG A 410 0.75 -24.52 -31.60
C ARG A 410 -0.54 -24.56 -30.74
N ARG A 411 -0.98 -23.52 -30.10
CA ARG A 411 -2.22 -23.52 -29.28
C ARG A 411 -3.29 -22.64 -29.90
N GLY A 412 -4.33 -23.30 -30.46
CA GLY A 412 -5.40 -22.78 -31.30
C GLY A 412 -6.44 -21.86 -30.63
N HIS A 413 -6.11 -21.08 -29.61
CA HIS A 413 -7.02 -20.06 -29.08
C HIS A 413 -6.70 -18.71 -29.70
N THR A 414 -7.54 -18.26 -30.63
CA THR A 414 -7.51 -16.92 -31.21
C THR A 414 -8.19 -15.96 -30.26
N PHE A 415 -7.40 -15.21 -29.47
CA PHE A 415 -7.89 -14.07 -28.73
C PHE A 415 -7.96 -12.86 -29.67
N SER A 416 -8.98 -12.03 -29.49
CA SER A 416 -9.10 -10.73 -30.17
C SER A 416 -8.98 -9.58 -29.16
N GLU A 417 -8.73 -8.38 -29.65
CA GLU A 417 -8.67 -7.17 -28.80
C GLU A 417 -9.97 -6.93 -28.02
N ARG A 418 -11.11 -7.39 -28.56
CA ARG A 418 -12.43 -7.22 -27.95
C ARG A 418 -12.76 -8.29 -26.90
N THR A 419 -12.17 -9.47 -26.98
CA THR A 419 -12.49 -10.63 -26.13
C THR A 419 -11.43 -10.94 -25.09
N LEU A 420 -10.27 -10.24 -25.10
CA LEU A 420 -9.23 -10.46 -24.13
C LEU A 420 -9.64 -9.94 -22.76
N THR A 421 -9.67 -10.85 -21.77
CA THR A 421 -10.02 -10.50 -20.38
C THR A 421 -8.78 -10.07 -19.59
N LEU A 422 -9.00 -9.36 -18.47
CA LEU A 422 -7.94 -8.95 -17.55
C LEU A 422 -7.10 -10.12 -17.04
N ARG A 423 -7.75 -11.23 -16.66
CA ARG A 423 -7.04 -12.45 -16.22
C ARG A 423 -6.14 -13.01 -17.31
N GLN A 424 -6.64 -13.09 -18.54
CA GLN A 424 -5.87 -13.59 -19.67
C GLN A 424 -4.70 -12.67 -19.98
N ALA A 425 -4.93 -11.36 -20.02
CA ALA A 425 -3.90 -10.36 -20.23
C ALA A 425 -2.81 -10.41 -19.14
N LEU A 426 -3.22 -10.49 -17.86
CA LEU A 426 -2.28 -10.61 -16.75
C LEU A 426 -1.37 -11.85 -16.89
N LEU A 427 -1.95 -13.02 -17.25
CA LEU A 427 -1.18 -14.23 -17.44
C LEU A 427 -0.21 -14.11 -18.61
N MET A 428 -0.63 -13.50 -19.74
CA MET A 428 0.27 -13.25 -20.88
C MET A 428 1.42 -12.29 -20.51
N VAL A 429 1.13 -11.22 -19.76
CA VAL A 429 2.16 -10.32 -19.22
C VAL A 429 3.11 -11.09 -18.30
N ALA A 430 2.59 -11.94 -17.43
CA ALA A 430 3.42 -12.75 -16.54
C ALA A 430 4.30 -13.75 -17.32
N GLU A 431 3.78 -14.40 -18.36
CA GLU A 431 4.53 -15.29 -19.25
C GLU A 431 5.69 -14.54 -19.92
N LEU A 432 5.48 -13.31 -20.39
CA LEU A 432 6.55 -12.43 -20.88
C LEU A 432 7.61 -12.16 -19.80
N GLY A 433 7.21 -12.08 -18.54
CA GLY A 433 8.10 -11.89 -17.39
C GLY A 433 8.78 -13.14 -16.88
N GLY A 434 8.56 -14.30 -17.53
CA GLY A 434 9.16 -15.60 -17.18
C GLY A 434 8.29 -16.45 -16.24
N TYR A 435 6.98 -16.20 -16.18
CA TYR A 435 6.05 -17.07 -15.45
C TYR A 435 5.83 -18.38 -16.20
N THR A 436 6.01 -19.50 -15.52
CA THR A 436 5.93 -20.86 -16.09
C THR A 436 4.67 -21.62 -15.62
N GLY A 437 3.68 -20.92 -15.06
CA GLY A 437 2.44 -21.56 -14.60
C GLY A 437 2.60 -22.28 -13.26
N THR A 438 2.07 -23.49 -13.18
CA THR A 438 2.06 -24.32 -11.96
C THR A 438 3.44 -24.62 -11.39
N SER A 439 4.48 -24.68 -12.25
CA SER A 439 5.87 -24.88 -11.81
C SER A 439 6.45 -23.69 -11.04
N SER A 440 5.81 -22.52 -11.12
CA SER A 440 6.22 -21.31 -10.37
C SER A 440 5.73 -21.27 -8.93
N GLY A 441 4.96 -22.26 -8.47
CA GLY A 441 4.53 -22.40 -7.07
C GLY A 441 3.46 -21.41 -6.60
N GLY A 442 2.68 -20.82 -7.52
CA GLY A 442 1.59 -19.90 -7.17
C GLY A 442 1.25 -18.88 -8.28
N PRO A 443 0.36 -17.92 -8.00
CA PRO A 443 0.01 -16.88 -8.96
C PRO A 443 1.19 -15.92 -9.22
N PRO A 444 1.24 -15.25 -10.39
CA PRO A 444 2.36 -14.37 -10.74
C PRO A 444 2.55 -13.24 -9.73
N GLY A 445 3.81 -13.06 -9.32
CA GLY A 445 4.24 -12.01 -8.38
C GLY A 445 4.55 -10.69 -9.09
N SER A 446 4.73 -9.62 -8.28
CA SER A 446 4.98 -8.26 -8.79
C SER A 446 6.26 -8.14 -9.60
N ILE A 447 7.34 -8.87 -9.26
CA ILE A 447 8.60 -8.91 -10.01
C ILE A 447 8.37 -9.43 -11.44
N THR A 448 7.66 -10.56 -11.53
CA THR A 448 7.35 -11.20 -12.82
C THR A 448 6.49 -10.29 -13.69
N LEU A 449 5.49 -9.64 -13.08
CA LEU A 449 4.64 -8.68 -13.79
C LEU A 449 5.43 -7.45 -14.25
N ALA A 450 6.28 -6.87 -13.42
CA ALA A 450 7.12 -5.73 -13.80
C ALA A 450 8.02 -6.06 -15.01
N ARG A 451 8.66 -7.24 -14.99
CA ARG A 451 9.48 -7.71 -16.13
C ARG A 451 8.65 -7.92 -17.41
N GLY A 452 7.42 -8.43 -17.23
CA GLY A 452 6.51 -8.65 -18.36
C GLY A 452 5.98 -7.36 -18.95
N LEU A 453 5.62 -6.39 -18.12
CA LEU A 453 5.21 -5.05 -18.55
C LEU A 453 6.33 -4.33 -19.31
N PHE A 454 7.57 -4.47 -18.86
CA PHE A 454 8.73 -3.94 -19.57
C PHE A 454 8.83 -4.48 -21.02
N ARG A 455 8.76 -5.80 -21.21
CA ARG A 455 8.81 -6.42 -22.55
C ARG A 455 7.59 -6.08 -23.40
N LEU A 456 6.43 -5.96 -22.79
CA LEU A 456 5.21 -5.56 -23.47
C LEU A 456 5.33 -4.14 -24.04
N ARG A 457 5.97 -3.24 -23.28
CA ARG A 457 6.19 -1.87 -23.71
C ARG A 457 7.04 -1.80 -24.98
N ASP A 458 8.20 -2.46 -25.01
CA ASP A 458 9.09 -2.41 -26.17
C ASP A 458 8.35 -2.81 -27.47
N ALA A 459 7.48 -3.82 -27.37
CA ALA A 459 6.61 -4.21 -28.48
C ALA A 459 5.53 -3.16 -28.80
N ALA A 460 4.94 -2.54 -27.80
CA ALA A 460 3.91 -1.51 -27.98
C ALA A 460 4.49 -0.24 -28.61
N ASP A 461 5.70 0.17 -28.21
CA ASP A 461 6.39 1.33 -28.78
C ASP A 461 6.81 1.08 -30.24
N THR A 462 7.28 -0.12 -30.57
CA THR A 462 7.53 -0.53 -31.94
C THR A 462 6.28 -0.42 -32.81
N LEU A 463 5.12 -0.89 -32.30
CA LEU A 463 3.84 -0.76 -33.03
C LEU A 463 3.39 0.67 -33.22
N ARG A 464 3.62 1.56 -32.23
CA ARG A 464 3.29 3.00 -32.34
C ARG A 464 4.16 3.66 -33.45
N ALA A 465 5.46 3.36 -33.45
CA ALA A 465 6.39 3.88 -34.47
C ALA A 465 5.99 3.45 -35.88
N MET A 466 5.66 2.18 -36.09
CA MET A 466 5.20 1.63 -37.38
C MET A 466 3.86 2.22 -37.82
N GLY A 467 2.94 2.51 -36.88
CA GLY A 467 1.66 3.16 -37.17
C GLY A 467 1.82 4.60 -37.62
N SER A 468 2.76 5.33 -37.03
CA SER A 468 3.07 6.72 -37.40
C SER A 468 3.74 6.86 -38.77
N GLN A 469 4.47 5.84 -39.23
CA GLN A 469 5.08 5.83 -40.57
C GLN A 469 4.07 5.59 -41.70
N LYS A 470 2.94 4.91 -41.42
CA LYS A 470 1.89 4.67 -42.42
C LYS A 470 0.97 5.89 -42.67
N MET A 471 1.08 6.93 -41.84
CA MET A 471 0.29 8.18 -41.98
C MET A 471 1.09 9.35 -42.54
N ARG A 472 2.34 9.13 -42.91
CA ARG A 472 3.18 10.05 -43.73
C ARG A 472 3.35 9.46 -45.12
#